data_277a1a62287ce26f2e6f1777accb3484
#
_entry.id   277a1a62287ce26f2e6f1777accb3484
#
_cell.length_a   1.000
_cell.length_b   1.000
_cell.length_c   1.000
_cell.angle_alpha   90.00
_cell.angle_beta   90.00
_cell.angle_gamma   90.00
#
_symmetry.space_group_name_H-M   'P 1'
#
loop_
_entity.id
_entity.type
_entity.pdbx_description
1 polymer ?
#
loop_
_entity_poly.entity_id
_entity_poly.type
_entity_poly.pdbx_seq_one_letter_code
_entity_poly.pdbx_strand_id
1 'polypeptide(L)'
;MTNIQKCGVIGVGFVGATCAYTLAVSGLFSDLVLVDMNRDKAIGEAADINHGVAFSKPCRVTAGDYADLAECGLIIIAAGANQKPGESRLELLGRNKGILSSIIAQLTAVNREAILLVVSNPVDVLTCLAQQLSGFPAGRVLGSGTVLDTARLKYLLGQRLGVDSRNVHAFIIGEHGDSELAVWSSANISGADLDDYCRIAGITKPADELSRIYEHVRDAAYQIIDSKGATYYGIGMAVRRIAEAIVRNEHSVLPVTSMIYGHYGVDGICLGVPTIVGRNGAEAVLDIPLSEEELAQLQRSANTMREMINKLDG
;
A
#
# COMPACT_ATOMS: atom_id res chain seq x y z
N MET A 1 -2.84 13.49 -22.45
CA MET A 1 -3.71 13.88 -21.30
C MET A 1 -4.24 12.61 -20.68
N THR A 2 -3.94 12.37 -19.42
CA THR A 2 -4.35 11.14 -18.70
C THR A 2 -5.83 11.19 -18.32
N ASN A 3 -6.46 10.00 -18.27
CA ASN A 3 -7.85 9.82 -17.85
C ASN A 3 -7.85 9.10 -16.49
N ILE A 4 -8.33 9.77 -15.46
CA ILE A 4 -8.38 9.21 -14.09
C ILE A 4 -9.32 8.00 -13.96
N GLN A 5 -10.24 7.80 -14.90
CA GLN A 5 -11.12 6.62 -14.93
C GLN A 5 -10.52 5.43 -15.70
N LYS A 6 -9.29 5.57 -16.22
CA LYS A 6 -8.51 4.50 -16.83
C LYS A 6 -7.35 4.14 -15.92
N CYS A 7 -7.26 2.87 -15.53
CA CYS A 7 -6.23 2.37 -14.63
C CYS A 7 -5.43 1.25 -15.28
N GLY A 8 -4.10 1.27 -15.08
CA GLY A 8 -3.21 0.19 -15.45
C GLY A 8 -2.83 -0.68 -14.25
N VAL A 9 -2.71 -1.99 -14.45
CA VAL A 9 -2.17 -2.92 -13.45
C VAL A 9 -1.02 -3.67 -14.11
N ILE A 10 0.19 -3.45 -13.61
CA ILE A 10 1.42 -4.12 -14.09
C ILE A 10 1.79 -5.25 -13.14
N GLY A 11 1.78 -6.47 -13.65
CA GLY A 11 1.94 -7.71 -12.91
C GLY A 11 0.59 -8.26 -12.43
N VAL A 12 0.11 -9.35 -13.07
CA VAL A 12 -1.16 -10.00 -12.73
C VAL A 12 -0.94 -11.34 -12.02
N GLY A 13 -0.02 -11.37 -11.06
CA GLY A 13 0.06 -12.42 -10.04
C GLY A 13 -1.16 -12.38 -9.12
N PHE A 14 -1.15 -13.17 -8.05
CA PHE A 14 -2.27 -13.20 -7.07
C PHE A 14 -2.68 -11.80 -6.60
N VAL A 15 -1.71 -10.94 -6.29
CA VAL A 15 -1.97 -9.57 -5.81
C VAL A 15 -2.56 -8.72 -6.92
N GLY A 16 -1.90 -8.63 -8.08
CA GLY A 16 -2.35 -7.77 -9.18
C GLY A 16 -3.70 -8.18 -9.76
N ALA A 17 -3.96 -9.49 -9.92
CA ALA A 17 -5.26 -10.01 -10.34
C ALA A 17 -6.36 -9.66 -9.31
N THR A 18 -6.06 -9.80 -8.02
CA THR A 18 -7.01 -9.42 -6.95
C THR A 18 -7.25 -7.90 -6.95
N CYS A 19 -6.23 -7.08 -7.15
CA CYS A 19 -6.39 -5.63 -7.31
C CYS A 19 -7.30 -5.32 -8.51
N ALA A 20 -7.04 -5.90 -9.68
CA ALA A 20 -7.85 -5.71 -10.88
C ALA A 20 -9.32 -6.10 -10.65
N TYR A 21 -9.56 -7.28 -10.07
CA TYR A 21 -10.90 -7.73 -9.72
C TYR A 21 -11.61 -6.77 -8.75
N THR A 22 -10.94 -6.39 -7.66
CA THR A 22 -11.51 -5.50 -6.64
C THR A 22 -11.84 -4.13 -7.23
N LEU A 23 -11.00 -3.61 -8.13
CA LEU A 23 -11.23 -2.34 -8.83
C LEU A 23 -12.37 -2.45 -9.84
N ALA A 24 -12.48 -3.54 -10.59
CA ALA A 24 -13.60 -3.77 -11.52
C ALA A 24 -14.93 -3.79 -10.77
N VAL A 25 -15.01 -4.52 -9.64
CA VAL A 25 -16.22 -4.58 -8.81
C VAL A 25 -16.56 -3.23 -8.16
N SER A 26 -15.56 -2.41 -7.85
CA SER A 26 -15.77 -1.11 -7.17
C SER A 26 -16.52 -0.08 -8.03
N GLY A 27 -16.44 -0.17 -9.35
CA GLY A 27 -16.99 0.81 -10.27
C GLY A 27 -16.26 2.16 -10.27
N LEU A 28 -15.01 2.19 -9.81
CA LEU A 28 -14.17 3.40 -9.84
C LEU A 28 -13.63 3.71 -11.24
N PHE A 29 -13.44 2.69 -12.05
CA PHE A 29 -12.81 2.80 -13.37
C PHE A 29 -13.75 2.29 -14.45
N SER A 30 -13.75 2.98 -15.60
CA SER A 30 -14.40 2.51 -16.83
C SER A 30 -13.53 1.51 -17.58
N ASP A 31 -12.21 1.63 -17.44
CA ASP A 31 -11.22 0.84 -18.17
C ASP A 31 -10.09 0.40 -17.26
N LEU A 32 -9.78 -0.90 -17.30
CA LEU A 32 -8.61 -1.50 -16.68
C LEU A 32 -7.73 -2.16 -17.73
N VAL A 33 -6.44 -1.81 -17.75
CA VAL A 33 -5.44 -2.41 -18.64
C VAL A 33 -4.51 -3.29 -17.82
N LEU A 34 -4.49 -4.59 -18.10
CA LEU A 34 -3.65 -5.57 -17.43
C LEU A 34 -2.39 -5.83 -18.26
N VAL A 35 -1.24 -5.60 -17.66
CA VAL A 35 0.07 -5.82 -18.30
C VAL A 35 0.85 -6.84 -17.50
N ASP A 36 1.32 -7.90 -18.16
CA ASP A 36 2.19 -8.91 -17.56
C ASP A 36 3.21 -9.40 -18.60
N MET A 37 4.39 -9.81 -18.14
CA MET A 37 5.38 -10.44 -19.02
C MET A 37 4.83 -11.74 -19.64
N ASN A 38 3.94 -12.44 -18.96
CA ASN A 38 3.13 -13.52 -19.48
C ASN A 38 1.81 -12.98 -20.02
N ARG A 39 1.79 -12.62 -21.31
CA ARG A 39 0.63 -12.05 -21.98
C ARG A 39 -0.61 -12.96 -21.93
N ASP A 40 -0.42 -14.27 -22.07
CA ASP A 40 -1.53 -15.23 -22.04
C ASP A 40 -2.21 -15.23 -20.66
N LYS A 41 -1.44 -15.09 -19.60
CA LYS A 41 -1.98 -14.91 -18.24
C LYS A 41 -2.81 -13.63 -18.13
N ALA A 42 -2.31 -12.50 -18.63
CA ALA A 42 -3.06 -11.25 -18.61
C ALA A 42 -4.39 -11.35 -19.41
N ILE A 43 -4.38 -12.07 -20.54
CA ILE A 43 -5.59 -12.35 -21.34
C ILE A 43 -6.58 -13.18 -20.53
N GLY A 44 -6.11 -14.25 -19.87
CA GLY A 44 -6.95 -15.11 -19.04
C GLY A 44 -7.61 -14.35 -17.87
N GLU A 45 -6.81 -13.58 -17.11
CA GLU A 45 -7.32 -12.77 -16.00
C GLU A 45 -8.34 -11.71 -16.48
N ALA A 46 -8.04 -11.04 -17.59
CA ALA A 46 -8.96 -10.04 -18.16
C ALA A 46 -10.29 -10.69 -18.61
N ALA A 47 -10.24 -11.86 -19.24
CA ALA A 47 -11.43 -12.58 -19.69
C ALA A 47 -12.29 -13.02 -18.50
N ASP A 48 -11.68 -13.61 -17.46
CA ASP A 48 -12.38 -14.11 -16.28
C ASP A 48 -13.07 -12.95 -15.53
N ILE A 49 -12.37 -11.83 -15.30
CA ILE A 49 -12.97 -10.63 -14.68
C ILE A 49 -14.12 -10.08 -15.55
N ASN A 50 -13.95 -9.99 -16.88
CA ASN A 50 -15.00 -9.50 -17.79
C ASN A 50 -16.26 -10.36 -17.76
N HIS A 51 -16.16 -11.68 -17.61
CA HIS A 51 -17.33 -12.55 -17.49
C HIS A 51 -18.19 -12.20 -16.25
N GLY A 52 -17.57 -11.63 -15.21
CA GLY A 52 -18.27 -11.16 -14.01
C GLY A 52 -18.84 -9.73 -14.12
N VAL A 53 -18.42 -8.92 -15.08
CA VAL A 53 -18.82 -7.50 -15.19
C VAL A 53 -20.33 -7.33 -15.34
N ALA A 54 -21.03 -8.28 -15.98
CA ALA A 54 -22.49 -8.24 -16.12
C ALA A 54 -23.23 -8.19 -14.75
N PHE A 55 -22.59 -8.61 -13.68
CA PHE A 55 -23.12 -8.61 -12.31
C PHE A 55 -22.62 -7.44 -11.46
N SER A 56 -21.87 -6.50 -12.06
CA SER A 56 -21.19 -5.39 -11.36
C SER A 56 -21.42 -4.06 -12.06
N LYS A 57 -20.60 -3.08 -11.79
CA LYS A 57 -20.58 -1.79 -12.48
C LYS A 57 -19.90 -1.95 -13.85
N PRO A 58 -20.31 -1.16 -14.88
CA PRO A 58 -19.65 -1.19 -16.18
C PRO A 58 -18.15 -0.91 -16.04
N CYS A 59 -17.35 -1.85 -16.51
CA CYS A 59 -15.89 -1.75 -16.54
C CYS A 59 -15.37 -2.63 -17.68
N ARG A 60 -14.49 -2.11 -18.52
CA ARG A 60 -13.83 -2.88 -19.58
C ARG A 60 -12.44 -3.28 -19.10
N VAL A 61 -12.17 -4.57 -18.98
CA VAL A 61 -10.87 -5.10 -18.62
C VAL A 61 -10.17 -5.67 -19.84
N THR A 62 -8.99 -5.20 -20.16
CA THR A 62 -8.22 -5.62 -21.34
C THR A 62 -6.82 -6.05 -20.96
N ALA A 63 -6.29 -7.10 -21.59
CA ALA A 63 -4.87 -7.37 -21.60
C ALA A 63 -4.20 -6.46 -22.63
N GLY A 64 -3.19 -5.74 -22.22
CA GLY A 64 -2.45 -4.79 -23.05
C GLY A 64 -0.95 -4.89 -22.88
N ASP A 65 -0.26 -3.91 -23.43
CA ASP A 65 1.14 -3.66 -23.23
C ASP A 65 1.39 -2.22 -22.72
N TYR A 66 2.66 -1.79 -22.62
CA TYR A 66 2.98 -0.47 -22.08
C TYR A 66 2.38 0.68 -22.89
N ALA A 67 2.20 0.54 -24.22
CA ALA A 67 1.59 1.58 -25.06
C ALA A 67 0.14 1.85 -24.64
N ASP A 68 -0.60 0.83 -24.20
CA ASP A 68 -1.99 0.96 -23.74
C ASP A 68 -2.11 1.71 -22.40
N LEU A 69 -1.00 1.89 -21.67
CA LEU A 69 -0.94 2.66 -20.42
C LEU A 69 -0.80 4.17 -20.63
N ALA A 70 -0.63 4.64 -21.86
CA ALA A 70 -0.36 6.04 -22.19
C ALA A 70 -1.40 7.03 -21.63
N GLU A 71 -2.67 6.61 -21.55
CA GLU A 71 -3.76 7.45 -21.04
C GLU A 71 -4.19 7.12 -19.60
N CYS A 72 -3.59 6.13 -18.95
CA CYS A 72 -3.97 5.76 -17.59
C CYS A 72 -3.65 6.90 -16.61
N GLY A 73 -4.63 7.28 -15.78
CA GLY A 73 -4.43 8.27 -14.71
C GLY A 73 -3.85 7.68 -13.43
N LEU A 74 -4.08 6.38 -13.21
CA LEU A 74 -3.50 5.61 -12.10
C LEU A 74 -2.85 4.35 -12.67
N ILE A 75 -1.65 4.02 -12.22
CA ILE A 75 -0.93 2.79 -12.59
C ILE A 75 -0.46 2.09 -11.33
N ILE A 76 -0.92 0.86 -11.17
CA ILE A 76 -0.59 0.00 -10.03
C ILE A 76 0.55 -0.93 -10.45
N ILE A 77 1.64 -0.94 -9.68
CA ILE A 77 2.79 -1.79 -9.92
C ILE A 77 2.78 -2.91 -8.87
N ALA A 78 2.27 -4.07 -9.28
CA ALA A 78 2.20 -5.29 -8.46
C ALA A 78 3.15 -6.38 -8.98
N ALA A 79 3.97 -6.08 -9.99
CA ALA A 79 4.97 -6.98 -10.52
C ALA A 79 6.17 -7.07 -9.59
N GLY A 80 6.57 -8.27 -9.26
CA GLY A 80 7.72 -8.56 -8.42
C GLY A 80 7.99 -10.06 -8.40
N ALA A 81 9.20 -10.44 -8.03
CA ALA A 81 9.57 -11.83 -7.86
C ALA A 81 9.36 -12.27 -6.41
N ASN A 82 8.91 -13.50 -6.21
CA ASN A 82 8.88 -14.13 -4.91
C ASN A 82 10.27 -14.62 -4.52
N GLN A 83 10.55 -14.67 -3.21
CA GLN A 83 11.80 -15.21 -2.69
C GLN A 83 11.94 -16.68 -3.06
N LYS A 84 13.11 -17.07 -3.58
CA LYS A 84 13.44 -18.44 -3.88
C LYS A 84 13.98 -19.16 -2.64
N PRO A 85 13.86 -20.49 -2.54
CA PRO A 85 14.51 -21.25 -1.48
C PRO A 85 16.03 -20.97 -1.46
N GLY A 86 16.56 -20.58 -0.30
CA GLY A 86 17.98 -20.25 -0.11
C GLY A 86 18.41 -18.85 -0.59
N GLU A 87 17.54 -18.06 -1.19
CA GLU A 87 17.81 -16.68 -1.61
C GLU A 87 17.80 -15.74 -0.40
N SER A 88 18.81 -14.89 -0.29
CA SER A 88 18.83 -13.83 0.73
C SER A 88 17.83 -12.70 0.40
N ARG A 89 17.42 -11.94 1.43
CA ARG A 89 16.56 -10.74 1.25
C ARG A 89 17.22 -9.71 0.32
N LEU A 90 18.55 -9.57 0.35
CA LEU A 90 19.28 -8.62 -0.48
C LEU A 90 19.28 -9.03 -1.97
N GLU A 91 19.47 -10.32 -2.26
CA GLU A 91 19.40 -10.85 -3.64
C GLU A 91 17.99 -10.67 -4.22
N LEU A 92 16.94 -10.98 -3.45
CA LEU A 92 15.56 -10.73 -3.85
C LEU A 92 15.32 -9.25 -4.14
N LEU A 93 15.81 -8.37 -3.28
CA LEU A 93 15.67 -6.93 -3.43
C LEU A 93 16.40 -6.42 -4.68
N GLY A 94 17.62 -6.89 -4.95
CA GLY A 94 18.37 -6.58 -6.20
C GLY A 94 17.62 -7.02 -7.46
N ARG A 95 17.00 -8.21 -7.42
CA ARG A 95 16.18 -8.70 -8.53
C ARG A 95 14.91 -7.85 -8.73
N ASN A 96 14.23 -7.47 -7.66
CA ASN A 96 13.05 -6.60 -7.74
C ASN A 96 13.41 -5.17 -8.17
N LYS A 97 14.59 -4.64 -7.80
CA LYS A 97 15.14 -3.39 -8.35
C LYS A 97 15.26 -3.47 -9.88
N GLY A 98 15.81 -4.58 -10.42
CA GLY A 98 15.94 -4.79 -11.87
C GLY A 98 14.58 -4.84 -12.58
N ILE A 99 13.62 -5.56 -12.03
CA ILE A 99 12.24 -5.63 -12.55
C ILE A 99 11.60 -4.24 -12.56
N LEU A 100 11.64 -3.53 -11.43
CA LEU A 100 11.08 -2.19 -11.31
C LEU A 100 11.74 -1.21 -12.28
N SER A 101 13.07 -1.24 -12.43
CA SER A 101 13.81 -0.36 -13.35
C SER A 101 13.34 -0.55 -14.79
N SER A 102 13.15 -1.81 -15.22
CA SER A 102 12.60 -2.12 -16.55
C SER A 102 11.17 -1.60 -16.72
N ILE A 103 10.31 -1.75 -15.70
CA ILE A 103 8.94 -1.25 -15.71
C ILE A 103 8.93 0.28 -15.84
N ILE A 104 9.68 0.98 -14.98
CA ILE A 104 9.70 2.45 -14.97
C ILE A 104 10.25 3.00 -16.28
N ALA A 105 11.30 2.41 -16.85
CA ALA A 105 11.85 2.83 -18.13
C ALA A 105 10.82 2.75 -19.27
N GLN A 106 10.08 1.64 -19.39
CA GLN A 106 9.06 1.45 -20.40
C GLN A 106 7.84 2.37 -20.15
N LEU A 107 7.43 2.51 -18.91
CA LEU A 107 6.29 3.33 -18.53
C LEU A 107 6.55 4.82 -18.79
N THR A 108 7.71 5.35 -18.39
CA THR A 108 8.04 6.76 -18.56
C THR A 108 8.26 7.18 -20.02
N ALA A 109 8.48 6.21 -20.92
CA ALA A 109 8.51 6.43 -22.36
C ALA A 109 7.12 6.76 -22.94
N VAL A 110 6.05 6.29 -22.31
CA VAL A 110 4.67 6.43 -22.83
C VAL A 110 3.77 7.32 -21.96
N ASN A 111 4.03 7.39 -20.63
CA ASN A 111 3.19 8.14 -19.71
C ASN A 111 4.06 8.80 -18.62
N ARG A 112 3.97 10.14 -18.49
CA ARG A 112 4.67 10.95 -17.48
C ARG A 112 3.73 11.72 -16.55
N GLU A 113 2.43 11.47 -16.67
CA GLU A 113 1.40 12.22 -15.94
C GLU A 113 0.61 11.35 -14.94
N ALA A 114 0.72 10.03 -15.04
CA ALA A 114 0.00 9.11 -14.15
C ALA A 114 0.45 9.24 -12.70
N ILE A 115 -0.42 8.81 -11.80
CA ILE A 115 -0.03 8.48 -10.43
C ILE A 115 0.45 7.03 -10.41
N LEU A 116 1.60 6.77 -9.80
CA LEU A 116 2.16 5.43 -9.63
C LEU A 116 1.86 4.94 -8.21
N LEU A 117 1.19 3.80 -8.09
CA LEU A 117 0.93 3.11 -6.82
C LEU A 117 1.73 1.80 -6.79
N VAL A 118 2.81 1.81 -6.02
CA VAL A 118 3.66 0.62 -5.84
C VAL A 118 3.04 -0.29 -4.78
N VAL A 119 2.93 -1.58 -5.10
CA VAL A 119 2.36 -2.62 -4.22
C VAL A 119 3.34 -3.78 -4.03
N SER A 120 4.32 -3.90 -4.91
CA SER A 120 5.37 -4.92 -4.83
C SER A 120 6.27 -4.71 -3.62
N ASN A 121 6.68 -5.80 -2.95
CA ASN A 121 7.55 -5.76 -1.78
C ASN A 121 9.05 -5.91 -2.14
N PRO A 122 9.93 -5.25 -1.34
CA PRO A 122 9.65 -4.36 -0.18
C PRO A 122 9.10 -3.00 -0.65
N VAL A 123 7.86 -2.69 -0.26
CA VAL A 123 7.11 -1.59 -0.87
C VAL A 123 7.77 -0.23 -0.69
N ASP A 124 8.32 0.05 0.50
CA ASP A 124 8.91 1.36 0.78
C ASP A 124 10.19 1.60 -0.02
N VAL A 125 11.09 0.58 -0.08
CA VAL A 125 12.30 0.63 -0.92
C VAL A 125 11.94 0.79 -2.38
N LEU A 126 10.99 -0.02 -2.88
CA LEU A 126 10.59 0.03 -4.28
C LEU A 126 9.87 1.34 -4.63
N THR A 127 9.13 1.95 -3.69
CA THR A 127 8.54 3.29 -3.87
C THR A 127 9.63 4.36 -3.98
N CYS A 128 10.64 4.33 -3.10
CA CYS A 128 11.79 5.23 -3.20
C CYS A 128 12.51 5.11 -4.55
N LEU A 129 12.79 3.88 -4.97
CA LEU A 129 13.42 3.62 -6.27
C LEU A 129 12.54 4.07 -7.44
N ALA A 130 11.22 3.81 -7.39
CA ALA A 130 10.28 4.27 -8.41
C ALA A 130 10.27 5.81 -8.51
N GLN A 131 10.32 6.51 -7.36
CA GLN A 131 10.43 7.96 -7.32
C GLN A 131 11.71 8.47 -7.99
N GLN A 132 12.85 7.89 -7.66
CA GLN A 132 14.15 8.26 -8.22
C GLN A 132 14.24 7.97 -9.73
N LEU A 133 13.81 6.78 -10.14
CA LEU A 133 13.91 6.32 -11.53
C LEU A 133 12.93 7.01 -12.48
N SER A 134 11.73 7.32 -12.01
CA SER A 134 10.70 7.95 -12.85
C SER A 134 10.93 9.44 -13.06
N GLY A 135 11.51 10.13 -12.07
CA GLY A 135 11.61 11.57 -12.05
C GLY A 135 10.24 12.28 -11.96
N PHE A 136 9.20 11.57 -11.52
CA PHE A 136 7.88 12.16 -11.32
C PHE A 136 7.86 13.08 -10.09
N PRO A 137 6.93 14.06 -10.02
CA PRO A 137 6.70 14.78 -8.78
C PRO A 137 6.47 13.84 -7.61
N ALA A 138 7.03 14.15 -6.43
CA ALA A 138 7.02 13.25 -5.26
C ALA A 138 5.62 12.79 -4.88
N GLY A 139 4.61 13.65 -4.96
CA GLY A 139 3.22 13.28 -4.68
C GLY A 139 2.61 12.27 -5.67
N ARG A 140 3.18 12.10 -6.86
CA ARG A 140 2.67 11.16 -7.88
C ARG A 140 3.23 9.76 -7.78
N VAL A 141 4.15 9.51 -6.86
CA VAL A 141 4.68 8.16 -6.61
C VAL A 141 4.43 7.83 -5.16
N LEU A 142 3.58 6.85 -4.92
CA LEU A 142 3.24 6.38 -3.58
C LEU A 142 3.22 4.86 -3.54
N GLY A 143 3.43 4.31 -2.37
CA GLY A 143 3.29 2.88 -2.10
C GLY A 143 2.04 2.58 -1.29
N SER A 144 1.59 1.33 -1.30
CA SER A 144 0.47 0.89 -0.44
C SER A 144 0.77 1.08 1.05
N GLY A 145 2.03 1.15 1.43
CA GLY A 145 2.50 1.43 2.78
C GLY A 145 1.87 0.51 3.81
N THR A 146 1.59 1.07 4.96
CA THR A 146 0.98 0.40 6.10
C THR A 146 -0.56 0.54 6.15
N VAL A 147 -1.21 0.82 5.00
CA VAL A 147 -2.67 0.92 4.91
C VAL A 147 -3.35 -0.38 5.30
N LEU A 148 -2.80 -1.53 4.85
CA LEU A 148 -3.35 -2.85 5.20
C LEU A 148 -3.07 -3.19 6.67
N ASP A 149 -1.89 -2.89 7.19
CA ASP A 149 -1.51 -3.16 8.58
C ASP A 149 -2.37 -2.32 9.55
N THR A 150 -2.61 -1.07 9.20
CA THR A 150 -3.58 -0.20 9.89
C THR A 150 -5.00 -0.79 9.86
N ALA A 151 -5.43 -1.35 8.73
CA ALA A 151 -6.74 -1.99 8.65
C ALA A 151 -6.82 -3.25 9.54
N ARG A 152 -5.75 -4.04 9.64
CA ARG A 152 -5.63 -5.18 10.57
C ARG A 152 -5.72 -4.72 12.02
N LEU A 153 -4.96 -3.68 12.38
CA LEU A 153 -5.02 -3.09 13.72
C LEU A 153 -6.43 -2.65 14.08
N LYS A 154 -7.09 -1.89 13.19
CA LYS A 154 -8.46 -1.42 13.40
C LYS A 154 -9.45 -2.58 13.54
N TYR A 155 -9.28 -3.64 12.75
CA TYR A 155 -10.13 -4.83 12.82
C TYR A 155 -9.98 -5.55 14.17
N LEU A 156 -8.74 -5.80 14.63
CA LEU A 156 -8.50 -6.49 15.89
C LEU A 156 -8.95 -5.67 17.10
N LEU A 157 -8.71 -4.35 17.09
CA LEU A 157 -9.21 -3.45 18.12
C LEU A 157 -10.75 -3.41 18.12
N GLY A 158 -11.36 -3.30 16.94
CA GLY A 158 -12.82 -3.31 16.81
C GLY A 158 -13.46 -4.57 17.37
N GLN A 159 -12.88 -5.76 17.04
CA GLN A 159 -13.35 -7.02 17.61
C GLN A 159 -13.18 -7.06 19.13
N ARG A 160 -12.03 -6.63 19.63
CA ARG A 160 -11.72 -6.67 21.07
C ARG A 160 -12.60 -5.72 21.87
N LEU A 161 -12.90 -4.54 21.33
CA LEU A 161 -13.65 -3.48 22.00
C LEU A 161 -15.15 -3.52 21.70
N GLY A 162 -15.61 -4.46 20.87
CA GLY A 162 -17.03 -4.64 20.54
C GLY A 162 -17.60 -3.49 19.68
N VAL A 163 -16.75 -2.86 18.84
CA VAL A 163 -17.17 -1.76 17.95
C VAL A 163 -16.83 -2.07 16.50
N ASP A 164 -17.55 -1.43 15.57
CA ASP A 164 -17.19 -1.47 14.17
C ASP A 164 -15.79 -0.88 13.96
N SER A 165 -14.94 -1.59 13.22
CA SER A 165 -13.56 -1.17 12.95
C SER A 165 -13.44 0.20 12.27
N ARG A 166 -14.50 0.69 11.62
CA ARG A 166 -14.57 2.03 11.04
C ARG A 166 -14.57 3.15 12.07
N ASN A 167 -14.99 2.85 13.31
CA ASN A 167 -14.97 3.80 14.43
C ASN A 167 -13.64 3.81 15.19
N VAL A 168 -12.71 2.92 14.83
CA VAL A 168 -11.38 2.88 15.41
C VAL A 168 -10.47 3.83 14.63
N HIS A 169 -9.90 4.80 15.30
CA HIS A 169 -8.88 5.71 14.76
C HIS A 169 -7.53 5.31 15.36
N ALA A 170 -6.73 4.62 14.58
CA ALA A 170 -5.39 4.16 14.94
C ALA A 170 -4.56 3.98 13.66
N PHE A 171 -3.23 4.03 13.79
CA PHE A 171 -2.31 3.88 12.66
C PHE A 171 -1.20 2.89 12.99
N ILE A 172 -0.81 2.10 11.99
CA ILE A 172 0.52 1.51 11.87
C ILE A 172 1.30 2.43 10.93
N ILE A 173 2.52 2.82 11.32
CA ILE A 173 3.39 3.70 10.53
C ILE A 173 4.81 3.13 10.45
N GLY A 174 5.67 3.73 9.65
CA GLY A 174 7.05 3.28 9.44
C GLY A 174 7.20 2.43 8.18
N GLU A 175 8.22 1.60 8.12
CA GLU A 175 8.41 0.59 7.09
C GLU A 175 7.30 -0.46 7.15
N HIS A 176 6.73 -0.82 6.01
CA HIS A 176 5.86 -2.00 5.93
C HIS A 176 6.71 -3.28 6.07
N GLY A 177 6.87 -3.76 7.28
CA GLY A 177 7.70 -4.91 7.61
C GLY A 177 8.02 -4.99 9.11
N ASP A 178 9.18 -5.60 9.44
CA ASP A 178 9.53 -5.91 10.83
C ASP A 178 9.77 -4.66 11.70
N SER A 179 9.98 -3.47 11.11
CA SER A 179 10.21 -2.21 11.82
C SER A 179 9.02 -1.25 11.83
N GLU A 180 7.82 -1.71 11.43
CA GLU A 180 6.59 -0.94 11.60
C GLU A 180 6.29 -0.69 13.08
N LEU A 181 5.45 0.30 13.37
CA LEU A 181 5.02 0.59 14.73
C LEU A 181 3.54 0.99 14.81
N ALA A 182 2.88 0.61 15.89
CA ALA A 182 1.54 1.06 16.20
C ALA A 182 1.60 2.38 16.98
N VAL A 183 0.83 3.37 16.55
CA VAL A 183 0.70 4.66 17.24
C VAL A 183 -0.44 4.56 18.25
N TRP A 184 -0.08 4.26 19.48
CA TRP A 184 -1.02 4.12 20.60
C TRP A 184 -1.41 5.45 21.22
N SER A 185 -0.46 6.42 21.26
CA SER A 185 -0.64 7.71 21.92
C SER A 185 -1.78 8.55 21.33
N SER A 186 -2.14 8.34 20.05
CA SER A 186 -3.25 9.02 19.39
C SER A 186 -4.40 8.08 19.01
N ALA A 187 -4.34 6.80 19.40
CA ALA A 187 -5.39 5.84 19.12
C ALA A 187 -6.65 6.15 19.92
N ASN A 188 -7.81 6.19 19.23
CA ASN A 188 -9.06 6.53 19.86
C ASN A 188 -10.27 5.83 19.22
N ILE A 189 -11.37 5.77 19.97
CA ILE A 189 -12.67 5.30 19.51
C ILE A 189 -13.63 6.49 19.55
N SER A 190 -13.98 7.01 18.38
CA SER A 190 -14.91 8.15 18.27
C SER A 190 -14.51 9.35 19.13
N GLY A 191 -13.21 9.62 19.29
CA GLY A 191 -12.68 10.74 20.06
C GLY A 191 -12.36 10.47 21.52
N ALA A 192 -12.77 9.33 22.08
CA ALA A 192 -12.31 8.87 23.39
C ALA A 192 -11.02 8.06 23.23
N ASP A 193 -9.98 8.35 24.01
CA ASP A 193 -8.78 7.50 24.01
C ASP A 193 -9.11 6.06 24.45
N LEU A 194 -8.19 5.12 24.23
CA LEU A 194 -8.48 3.70 24.48
C LEU A 194 -8.77 3.40 25.94
N ASP A 195 -8.10 4.08 26.88
CA ASP A 195 -8.31 3.88 28.30
C ASP A 195 -9.66 4.44 28.77
N ASP A 196 -9.98 5.63 28.32
CA ASP A 196 -11.28 6.24 28.59
C ASP A 196 -12.42 5.42 27.98
N TYR A 197 -12.27 4.94 26.74
CA TYR A 197 -13.28 4.08 26.14
C TYR A 197 -13.48 2.79 26.92
N CYS A 198 -12.39 2.10 27.30
CA CYS A 198 -12.48 0.88 28.11
C CYS A 198 -13.19 1.13 29.45
N ARG A 199 -12.88 2.25 30.12
CA ARG A 199 -13.52 2.64 31.38
C ARG A 199 -15.03 2.90 31.20
N ILE A 200 -15.41 3.63 30.15
CA ILE A 200 -16.83 3.94 29.83
C ILE A 200 -17.61 2.67 29.47
N ALA A 201 -17.00 1.78 28.70
CA ALA A 201 -17.61 0.54 28.24
C ALA A 201 -17.56 -0.61 29.28
N GLY A 202 -16.90 -0.41 30.43
CA GLY A 202 -16.72 -1.46 31.45
C GLY A 202 -15.81 -2.60 30.97
N ILE A 203 -14.88 -2.33 30.06
CA ILE A 203 -13.97 -3.31 29.50
C ILE A 203 -12.67 -3.32 30.29
N THR A 204 -12.28 -4.49 30.82
CA THR A 204 -10.96 -4.67 31.44
C THR A 204 -9.91 -4.83 30.33
N LYS A 205 -8.88 -3.99 30.38
CA LYS A 205 -7.73 -4.04 29.47
C LYS A 205 -6.50 -4.54 30.25
N PRO A 206 -6.01 -5.77 29.98
CA PRO A 206 -4.73 -6.24 30.53
C PRO A 206 -3.55 -5.36 30.08
N ALA A 207 -2.52 -5.22 30.91
CA ALA A 207 -1.39 -4.34 30.63
C ALA A 207 -0.62 -4.69 29.34
N ASP A 208 -0.58 -5.99 28.97
CA ASP A 208 0.11 -6.51 27.79
C ASP A 208 -0.80 -6.66 26.55
N GLU A 209 -2.06 -6.24 26.64
CA GLU A 209 -3.04 -6.51 25.58
C GLU A 209 -2.71 -5.79 24.27
N LEU A 210 -2.31 -4.52 24.35
CA LEU A 210 -1.95 -3.75 23.16
C LEU A 210 -0.74 -4.32 22.45
N SER A 211 0.26 -4.79 23.21
CA SER A 211 1.44 -5.47 22.66
C SER A 211 1.06 -6.75 21.92
N ARG A 212 0.17 -7.57 22.49
CA ARG A 212 -0.32 -8.81 21.85
C ARG A 212 -1.13 -8.51 20.57
N ILE A 213 -1.95 -7.46 20.57
CA ILE A 213 -2.68 -7.05 19.37
C ILE A 213 -1.69 -6.63 18.28
N TYR A 214 -0.67 -5.84 18.62
CA TYR A 214 0.34 -5.42 17.68
C TYR A 214 1.14 -6.60 17.09
N GLU A 215 1.56 -7.54 17.94
CA GLU A 215 2.23 -8.77 17.47
C GLU A 215 1.39 -9.54 16.47
N HIS A 216 0.07 -9.68 16.71
CA HIS A 216 -0.85 -10.30 15.75
C HIS A 216 -0.95 -9.52 14.44
N VAL A 217 -0.90 -8.18 14.45
CA VAL A 217 -0.89 -7.36 13.23
C VAL A 217 0.36 -7.64 12.40
N ARG A 218 1.53 -7.54 13.04
CA ARG A 218 2.85 -7.75 12.42
C ARG A 218 2.97 -9.16 11.82
N ASP A 219 2.55 -10.17 12.56
CA ASP A 219 2.72 -11.58 12.19
C ASP A 219 1.60 -12.11 11.28
N ALA A 220 0.53 -11.33 11.06
CA ALA A 220 -0.66 -11.76 10.30
C ALA A 220 -0.33 -12.22 8.88
N ALA A 221 0.60 -11.57 8.18
CA ALA A 221 0.99 -11.95 6.83
C ALA A 221 1.63 -13.34 6.81
N TYR A 222 2.53 -13.64 7.75
CA TYR A 222 3.19 -14.93 7.87
C TYR A 222 2.18 -16.05 8.13
N GLN A 223 1.25 -15.84 9.08
CA GLN A 223 0.20 -16.81 9.42
C GLN A 223 -0.72 -17.11 8.23
N ILE A 224 -1.09 -16.08 7.44
CA ILE A 224 -1.93 -16.26 6.24
C ILE A 224 -1.16 -17.03 5.16
N ILE A 225 0.12 -16.72 4.95
CA ILE A 225 0.98 -17.39 3.96
C ILE A 225 1.15 -18.85 4.33
N ASP A 226 1.43 -19.17 5.59
CA ASP A 226 1.54 -20.55 6.08
C ASP A 226 0.25 -21.35 5.87
N SER A 227 -0.91 -20.69 6.05
CA SER A 227 -2.22 -21.35 5.96
C SER A 227 -2.72 -21.55 4.54
N LYS A 228 -2.46 -20.63 3.61
CA LYS A 228 -3.03 -20.65 2.24
C LYS A 228 -2.05 -20.35 1.11
N GLY A 229 -0.76 -20.25 1.41
CA GLY A 229 0.33 -20.06 0.44
C GLY A 229 0.60 -18.63 0.00
N ALA A 230 -0.36 -17.71 0.13
CA ALA A 230 -0.20 -16.29 -0.21
C ALA A 230 -1.27 -15.42 0.43
N THR A 231 -0.98 -14.12 0.61
CA THR A 231 -1.95 -13.09 1.02
C THR A 231 -2.22 -12.14 -0.13
N TYR A 232 -3.50 -11.87 -0.46
CA TYR A 232 -3.86 -11.02 -1.60
C TYR A 232 -5.22 -10.31 -1.47
N TYR A 233 -6.19 -10.82 -0.69
CA TYR A 233 -7.50 -10.16 -0.59
C TYR A 233 -7.43 -8.83 0.16
N GLY A 234 -6.73 -8.80 1.29
CA GLY A 234 -6.59 -7.59 2.11
C GLY A 234 -5.91 -6.45 1.35
N ILE A 235 -4.81 -6.76 0.65
CA ILE A 235 -4.10 -5.75 -0.14
C ILE A 235 -4.94 -5.26 -1.33
N GLY A 236 -5.75 -6.11 -1.97
CA GLY A 236 -6.69 -5.68 -3.00
C GLY A 236 -7.69 -4.64 -2.47
N MET A 237 -8.20 -4.82 -1.26
CA MET A 237 -9.09 -3.84 -0.61
C MET A 237 -8.35 -2.56 -0.21
N ALA A 238 -7.11 -2.64 0.26
CA ALA A 238 -6.28 -1.47 0.57
C ALA A 238 -5.98 -0.64 -0.69
N VAL A 239 -5.59 -1.29 -1.79
CA VAL A 239 -5.37 -0.65 -3.09
C VAL A 239 -6.65 0.02 -3.59
N ARG A 240 -7.80 -0.66 -3.50
CA ARG A 240 -9.10 -0.05 -3.82
C ARG A 240 -9.34 1.20 -3.00
N ARG A 241 -9.07 1.18 -1.68
CA ARG A 241 -9.28 2.34 -0.81
C ARG A 241 -8.39 3.53 -1.19
N ILE A 242 -7.12 3.28 -1.53
CA ILE A 242 -6.21 4.31 -2.02
C ILE A 242 -6.70 4.86 -3.37
N ALA A 243 -7.05 3.98 -4.31
CA ALA A 243 -7.57 4.37 -5.61
C ALA A 243 -8.86 5.20 -5.50
N GLU A 244 -9.75 4.86 -4.56
CA GLU A 244 -10.98 5.60 -4.29
C GLU A 244 -10.69 7.03 -3.83
N ALA A 245 -9.74 7.21 -2.90
CA ALA A 245 -9.31 8.53 -2.44
C ALA A 245 -8.79 9.40 -3.59
N ILE A 246 -8.01 8.80 -4.49
CA ILE A 246 -7.44 9.48 -5.67
C ILE A 246 -8.55 9.85 -6.67
N VAL A 247 -9.34 8.87 -7.10
CA VAL A 247 -10.36 9.05 -8.17
C VAL A 247 -11.43 10.04 -7.74
N ARG A 248 -11.89 9.95 -6.49
CA ARG A 248 -12.94 10.81 -5.94
C ARG A 248 -12.43 12.13 -5.35
N ASN A 249 -11.11 12.33 -5.31
CA ASN A 249 -10.48 13.49 -4.68
C ASN A 249 -10.93 13.69 -3.24
N GLU A 250 -10.88 12.64 -2.43
CA GLU A 250 -11.45 12.65 -1.09
C GLU A 250 -10.62 13.39 -0.04
N HIS A 251 -9.32 13.62 -0.29
CA HIS A 251 -8.36 14.11 0.70
C HIS A 251 -8.35 13.26 1.97
N SER A 252 -8.42 11.94 1.79
CA SER A 252 -8.42 10.98 2.89
C SER A 252 -7.03 10.87 3.51
N VAL A 253 -6.97 10.76 4.83
CA VAL A 253 -5.71 10.49 5.55
C VAL A 253 -5.47 9.00 5.57
N LEU A 254 -4.45 8.56 4.85
CA LEU A 254 -4.06 7.15 4.72
C LEU A 254 -2.55 7.01 4.99
N PRO A 255 -2.09 5.96 5.69
CA PRO A 255 -0.67 5.73 5.93
C PRO A 255 -0.02 5.06 4.73
N VAL A 256 -0.07 5.74 3.58
CA VAL A 256 0.62 5.33 2.35
C VAL A 256 2.11 5.60 2.47
N THR A 257 2.93 4.82 1.76
CA THR A 257 4.34 5.16 1.60
C THR A 257 4.46 6.37 0.70
N SER A 258 5.09 7.40 1.19
CA SER A 258 5.42 8.61 0.41
C SER A 258 6.81 9.12 0.77
N MET A 259 7.40 9.92 -0.12
CA MET A 259 8.68 10.60 0.15
C MET A 259 8.49 11.63 1.26
N ILE A 260 9.30 11.53 2.30
CA ILE A 260 9.25 12.41 3.48
C ILE A 260 10.35 13.45 3.37
N TYR A 261 9.99 14.72 3.63
CA TYR A 261 10.91 15.85 3.71
C TYR A 261 10.66 16.63 4.99
N GLY A 262 11.54 16.47 5.99
CA GLY A 262 11.53 17.23 7.23
C GLY A 262 10.44 16.87 8.24
N HIS A 263 9.66 15.82 8.02
CA HIS A 263 8.65 15.34 8.96
C HIS A 263 9.24 14.37 9.98
N TYR A 264 8.84 14.47 11.24
CA TYR A 264 9.30 13.58 12.34
C TYR A 264 10.83 13.52 12.53
N GLY A 265 11.56 14.57 12.07
CA GLY A 265 13.02 14.53 12.04
C GLY A 265 13.61 13.56 11.01
N VAL A 266 12.81 13.12 10.04
CA VAL A 266 13.20 12.23 8.95
C VAL A 266 13.19 13.02 7.63
N ASP A 267 14.17 12.77 6.76
CA ASP A 267 14.29 13.47 5.49
C ASP A 267 14.81 12.55 4.38
N GLY A 268 14.30 12.73 3.16
CA GLY A 268 14.80 12.08 1.95
C GLY A 268 14.60 10.56 1.89
N ILE A 269 13.55 10.02 2.51
CA ILE A 269 13.22 8.58 2.51
C ILE A 269 11.72 8.36 2.33
N CYS A 270 11.34 7.21 1.77
CA CYS A 270 9.93 6.81 1.67
C CYS A 270 9.55 5.94 2.86
N LEU A 271 8.46 6.30 3.54
CA LEU A 271 7.87 5.54 4.65
C LEU A 271 6.35 5.63 4.64
N GLY A 272 5.71 4.63 5.22
CA GLY A 272 4.29 4.66 5.54
C GLY A 272 4.00 5.64 6.67
N VAL A 273 3.40 6.78 6.36
CA VAL A 273 3.01 7.80 7.35
C VAL A 273 1.65 8.38 6.99
N PRO A 274 0.87 8.90 7.97
CA PRO A 274 -0.40 9.55 7.68
C PRO A 274 -0.23 10.64 6.64
N THR A 275 -0.85 10.44 5.49
CA THR A 275 -0.71 11.31 4.31
C THR A 275 -2.08 11.64 3.76
N ILE A 276 -2.32 12.91 3.44
CA ILE A 276 -3.52 13.34 2.72
C ILE A 276 -3.40 12.85 1.28
N VAL A 277 -4.32 11.97 0.88
CA VAL A 277 -4.37 11.37 -0.46
C VAL A 277 -5.58 11.92 -1.19
N GLY A 278 -5.32 12.54 -2.34
CA GLY A 278 -6.32 13.15 -3.21
C GLY A 278 -6.00 12.96 -4.68
N ARG A 279 -6.55 13.82 -5.53
CA ARG A 279 -6.45 13.75 -6.99
C ARG A 279 -5.01 13.76 -7.51
N ASN A 280 -4.09 14.37 -6.76
CA ASN A 280 -2.68 14.47 -7.16
C ASN A 280 -1.80 13.36 -6.56
N GLY A 281 -2.40 12.39 -5.87
CA GLY A 281 -1.71 11.31 -5.17
C GLY A 281 -1.46 11.65 -3.69
N ALA A 282 -0.24 11.53 -3.22
CA ALA A 282 0.18 11.94 -1.87
C ALA A 282 0.38 13.46 -1.83
N GLU A 283 -0.58 14.20 -1.30
CA GLU A 283 -0.59 15.67 -1.37
C GLU A 283 0.13 16.34 -0.21
N ALA A 284 0.02 15.79 0.99
CA ALA A 284 0.71 16.30 2.18
C ALA A 284 0.85 15.23 3.25
N VAL A 285 2.02 15.14 3.87
CA VAL A 285 2.22 14.35 5.10
C VAL A 285 1.58 15.10 6.27
N LEU A 286 0.87 14.36 7.11
CA LEU A 286 0.24 14.88 8.32
C LEU A 286 1.05 14.45 9.54
N ASP A 287 1.65 15.40 10.23
CA ASP A 287 2.36 15.15 11.49
C ASP A 287 1.34 14.95 12.61
N ILE A 288 1.00 13.68 12.89
CA ILE A 288 0.19 13.34 14.05
C ILE A 288 1.05 13.35 15.33
N PRO A 289 0.47 13.65 16.50
CA PRO A 289 1.20 13.56 17.76
C PRO A 289 1.72 12.14 18.00
N LEU A 290 3.01 12.01 18.30
CA LEU A 290 3.68 10.79 18.69
C LEU A 290 4.27 10.96 20.09
N SER A 291 4.29 9.89 20.89
CA SER A 291 5.10 9.87 22.10
C SER A 291 6.61 9.88 21.74
N GLU A 292 7.46 10.21 22.69
CA GLU A 292 8.93 10.19 22.49
C GLU A 292 9.42 8.81 22.04
N GLU A 293 8.83 7.75 22.59
CA GLU A 293 9.17 6.37 22.24
C GLU A 293 8.72 6.03 20.81
N GLU A 294 7.51 6.39 20.41
CA GLU A 294 6.97 6.19 19.06
C GLU A 294 7.80 6.97 18.02
N LEU A 295 8.16 8.20 18.33
CA LEU A 295 9.03 9.01 17.47
C LEU A 295 10.41 8.35 17.29
N ALA A 296 11.01 7.88 18.38
CA ALA A 296 12.28 7.16 18.32
C ALA A 296 12.18 5.84 17.54
N GLN A 297 11.04 5.13 17.62
CA GLN A 297 10.78 3.92 16.82
C GLN A 297 10.66 4.26 15.34
N LEU A 298 9.92 5.30 14.97
CA LEU A 298 9.79 5.75 13.58
C LEU A 298 11.15 6.15 12.98
N GLN A 299 11.98 6.85 13.73
CA GLN A 299 13.33 7.22 13.31
C GLN A 299 14.24 6.00 13.12
N ARG A 300 14.12 4.97 13.96
CA ARG A 300 14.82 3.69 13.76
C ARG A 300 14.33 2.99 12.50
N SER A 301 13.01 2.96 12.23
CA SER A 301 12.43 2.41 11.02
C SER A 301 12.97 3.11 9.77
N ALA A 302 13.06 4.45 9.80
CA ALA A 302 13.67 5.24 8.72
C ALA A 302 15.15 4.89 8.48
N ASN A 303 15.92 4.67 9.54
CA ASN A 303 17.33 4.28 9.42
C ASN A 303 17.49 2.88 8.83
N THR A 304 16.63 1.91 9.22
CA THR A 304 16.58 0.58 8.60
C THR A 304 16.38 0.69 7.08
N MET A 305 15.47 1.56 6.65
CA MET A 305 15.22 1.82 5.23
C MET A 305 16.44 2.42 4.51
N ARG A 306 17.12 3.40 5.13
CA ARG A 306 18.35 3.99 4.55
C ARG A 306 19.43 2.94 4.36
N GLU A 307 19.62 2.06 5.35
CA GLU A 307 20.59 0.98 5.25
C GLU A 307 20.25 0.00 4.12
N MET A 308 18.98 -0.33 3.92
CA MET A 308 18.55 -1.20 2.83
C MET A 308 18.83 -0.57 1.45
N ILE A 309 18.51 0.72 1.29
CA ILE A 309 18.77 1.44 0.02
C ILE A 309 20.27 1.55 -0.24
N ASN A 310 21.08 1.93 0.75
CA ASN A 310 22.54 2.04 0.60
C ASN A 310 23.20 0.72 0.18
N LYS A 311 22.69 -0.42 0.68
CA LYS A 311 23.16 -1.76 0.27
C LYS A 311 22.83 -2.14 -1.16
N LEU A 312 21.89 -1.44 -1.80
CA LEU A 312 21.53 -1.65 -3.21
C LEU A 312 22.40 -0.85 -4.19
N ASP A 313 23.01 0.22 -3.72
CA ASP A 313 23.78 1.16 -4.54
C ASP A 313 25.30 0.88 -4.47
N GLY A 314 25.74 0.00 -3.57
CA GLY A 314 27.10 -0.48 -3.44
C GLY A 314 27.28 -1.89 -3.97
#